data_c54d657bd000e2b3aed5eac33709fe77
#
_entry.id   c54d657bd000e2b3aed5eac33709fe77
#
_cell.length_a   1.000
_cell.length_b   1.000
_cell.length_c   1.000
_cell.angle_alpha   90.00
_cell.angle_beta   90.00
_cell.angle_gamma   90.00
#
_symmetry.space_group_name_H-M   'P 1'
#
loop_
_entity.id
_entity.type
_entity.pdbx_description
1 polymer ?
#
loop_
_entity_poly.entity_id
_entity_poly.type
_entity_poly.pdbx_seq_one_letter_code
_entity_poly.pdbx_strand_id
1 'polypeptide(L)'
;IDAGKADMNSLVPISKHAAETGGSRMGLTEGETVSLNDLFLGMSVSSGNDASMAVAEFIGGSEQNFVDMMNAKASSLGMSNTHFVNPNGLPAKDQYTTARDMMLLARAYLHSHLEMLVYHNTHYLRHGQTLTWNKNPLLGNFEGADGLKTGWVNKSGYNIIATAERDG
;
A
#
# COMPACT_ATOMS: atom_id res chain seq x y z
N ILE A 1 -7.21 3.01 -11.85
CA ILE A 1 -8.51 2.33 -11.80
C ILE A 1 -9.60 3.38 -12.04
N ASP A 2 -9.83 4.34 -11.15
CA ASP A 2 -10.89 5.36 -11.29
C ASP A 2 -10.83 6.18 -12.59
N ALA A 3 -9.63 6.42 -13.11
CA ALA A 3 -9.42 7.08 -14.39
C ALA A 3 -9.63 6.17 -15.63
N GLY A 4 -10.02 4.90 -15.43
CA GLY A 4 -10.25 3.92 -16.49
C GLY A 4 -8.98 3.43 -17.21
N LYS A 5 -7.79 3.74 -16.67
CA LYS A 5 -6.50 3.37 -17.29
C LYS A 5 -6.08 1.93 -16.99
N ALA A 6 -6.62 1.33 -15.94
CA ALA A 6 -6.33 -0.03 -15.52
C ALA A 6 -7.51 -0.59 -14.72
N ASP A 7 -7.60 -1.90 -14.61
CA ASP A 7 -8.51 -2.64 -13.73
C ASP A 7 -7.73 -3.66 -12.87
N MET A 8 -8.42 -4.34 -11.96
CA MET A 8 -7.77 -5.29 -11.03
C MET A 8 -7.19 -6.52 -11.75
N ASN A 9 -7.64 -6.84 -12.97
CA ASN A 9 -7.13 -7.93 -13.79
C ASN A 9 -5.97 -7.50 -14.71
N SER A 10 -5.67 -6.19 -14.76
CA SER A 10 -4.56 -5.67 -15.56
C SER A 10 -3.27 -6.35 -15.15
N LEU A 11 -2.53 -6.86 -16.14
CA LEU A 11 -1.29 -7.58 -15.96
C LEU A 11 -0.11 -6.59 -15.91
N VAL A 12 0.66 -6.65 -14.85
CA VAL A 12 1.79 -5.76 -14.57
C VAL A 12 3.08 -6.53 -14.78
N PRO A 13 3.92 -6.16 -15.76
CA PRO A 13 5.26 -6.72 -15.90
C PRO A 13 6.16 -6.21 -14.78
N ILE A 14 6.87 -7.13 -14.13
CA ILE A 14 7.73 -6.80 -12.99
C ILE A 14 9.13 -6.44 -13.48
N SER A 15 9.50 -5.19 -13.23
CA SER A 15 10.84 -4.68 -13.52
C SER A 15 11.89 -5.23 -12.55
N LYS A 16 13.14 -5.19 -12.96
CA LYS A 16 14.27 -5.48 -12.06
C LYS A 16 14.25 -4.56 -10.83
N HIS A 17 13.97 -3.27 -11.02
CA HIS A 17 13.92 -2.28 -9.95
C HIS A 17 12.83 -2.62 -8.91
N ALA A 18 11.63 -2.96 -9.36
CA ALA A 18 10.56 -3.42 -8.47
C ALA A 18 10.96 -4.69 -7.72
N ALA A 19 11.46 -5.71 -8.45
CA ALA A 19 11.87 -6.98 -7.88
C ALA A 19 13.02 -6.87 -6.86
N GLU A 20 13.94 -5.93 -7.03
CA GLU A 20 15.08 -5.71 -6.12
C GLU A 20 14.79 -4.71 -4.99
N THR A 21 13.58 -4.11 -4.94
CA THR A 21 13.22 -3.16 -3.88
C THR A 21 13.33 -3.80 -2.50
N GLY A 22 14.09 -3.16 -1.62
CA GLY A 22 14.43 -3.68 -0.29
C GLY A 22 13.29 -3.61 0.72
N GLY A 23 13.52 -4.18 1.89
CA GLY A 23 12.57 -4.21 3.02
C GLY A 23 11.57 -5.37 2.93
N SER A 24 10.30 -5.14 3.33
CA SER A 24 9.24 -6.15 3.25
C SER A 24 8.87 -6.41 1.79
N ARG A 25 8.65 -7.68 1.43
CA ARG A 25 8.41 -8.10 0.04
C ARG A 25 7.30 -9.15 -0.02
N MET A 26 6.55 -9.18 -1.11
CA MET A 26 5.71 -10.33 -1.46
C MET A 26 6.50 -11.42 -2.19
N GLY A 27 7.67 -11.10 -2.71
CA GLY A 27 8.60 -12.03 -3.37
C GLY A 27 8.52 -12.00 -4.89
N LEU A 28 8.31 -10.82 -5.46
CA LEU A 28 8.33 -10.63 -6.93
C LEU A 28 9.69 -10.92 -7.52
N THR A 29 9.68 -11.47 -8.76
CA THR A 29 10.88 -11.75 -9.55
C THR A 29 10.87 -10.93 -10.85
N GLU A 30 12.08 -10.53 -11.30
CA GLU A 30 12.23 -9.81 -12.57
C GLU A 30 11.65 -10.60 -13.74
N GLY A 31 10.87 -9.95 -14.59
CA GLY A 31 10.30 -10.51 -15.81
C GLY A 31 9.01 -11.30 -15.60
N GLU A 32 8.60 -11.60 -14.38
CA GLU A 32 7.27 -12.16 -14.17
C GLU A 32 6.16 -11.13 -14.47
N THR A 33 4.94 -11.63 -14.62
CA THR A 33 3.76 -10.79 -14.83
C THR A 33 2.73 -11.13 -13.77
N VAL A 34 2.29 -10.11 -13.03
CA VAL A 34 1.39 -10.25 -11.86
C VAL A 34 0.17 -9.38 -12.05
N SER A 35 -1.01 -9.85 -11.61
CA SER A 35 -2.23 -9.04 -11.67
C SER A 35 -2.16 -7.87 -10.69
N LEU A 36 -2.82 -6.77 -11.04
CA LEU A 36 -2.99 -5.63 -10.11
C LEU A 36 -3.66 -6.09 -8.81
N ASN A 37 -4.62 -7.00 -8.89
CA ASN A 37 -5.26 -7.64 -7.74
C ASN A 37 -4.23 -8.28 -6.78
N ASP A 38 -3.32 -9.08 -7.29
CA ASP A 38 -2.31 -9.75 -6.46
C ASP A 38 -1.27 -8.76 -5.91
N LEU A 39 -0.94 -7.72 -6.67
CA LEU A 39 -0.09 -6.63 -6.17
C LEU A 39 -0.75 -5.86 -5.03
N PHE A 40 -2.06 -5.59 -5.09
CA PHE A 40 -2.81 -5.00 -3.98
C PHE A 40 -2.82 -5.89 -2.75
N LEU A 41 -3.01 -7.20 -2.91
CA LEU A 41 -2.84 -8.17 -1.82
C LEU A 41 -1.40 -8.13 -1.26
N GLY A 42 -0.40 -8.08 -2.13
CA GLY A 42 1.00 -7.93 -1.76
C GLY A 42 1.27 -6.69 -0.91
N MET A 43 0.73 -5.54 -1.30
CA MET A 43 0.85 -4.28 -0.54
C MET A 43 0.13 -4.35 0.81
N SER A 44 -1.07 -4.92 0.84
CA SER A 44 -1.92 -4.95 2.04
C SER A 44 -1.44 -5.97 3.07
N VAL A 45 -1.17 -7.21 2.65
CA VAL A 45 -0.84 -8.35 3.52
C VAL A 45 0.65 -8.39 3.86
N SER A 46 1.51 -8.41 2.82
CA SER A 46 2.97 -8.51 2.99
C SER A 46 3.60 -7.18 3.35
N SER A 47 2.88 -6.06 3.17
CA SER A 47 3.49 -4.72 3.14
C SER A 47 4.61 -4.66 2.09
N GLY A 48 4.39 -5.28 0.93
CA GLY A 48 5.39 -5.50 -0.12
C GLY A 48 5.86 -4.20 -0.75
N ASN A 49 7.12 -3.86 -0.54
CA ASN A 49 7.74 -2.70 -1.18
C ASN A 49 7.95 -2.94 -2.68
N ASP A 50 8.27 -4.19 -3.06
CA ASP A 50 8.33 -4.68 -4.43
C ASP A 50 6.98 -4.49 -5.15
N ALA A 51 5.88 -4.89 -4.52
CA ALA A 51 4.54 -4.69 -5.07
C ALA A 51 4.19 -3.20 -5.20
N SER A 52 4.54 -2.37 -4.19
CA SER A 52 4.32 -0.92 -4.24
C SER A 52 5.08 -0.26 -5.38
N MET A 53 6.33 -0.69 -5.61
CA MET A 53 7.16 -0.18 -6.71
C MET A 53 6.60 -0.62 -8.07
N ALA A 54 6.21 -1.89 -8.22
CA ALA A 54 5.60 -2.40 -9.45
C ALA A 54 4.32 -1.61 -9.83
N VAL A 55 3.45 -1.35 -8.84
CA VAL A 55 2.25 -0.53 -9.05
C VAL A 55 2.61 0.90 -9.43
N ALA A 56 3.61 1.49 -8.77
CA ALA A 56 4.05 2.86 -9.05
C ALA A 56 4.57 3.01 -10.49
N GLU A 57 5.42 2.08 -10.92
CA GLU A 57 5.94 2.08 -12.30
C GLU A 57 4.84 1.86 -13.33
N PHE A 58 3.91 0.94 -13.07
CA PHE A 58 2.82 0.62 -14.00
C PHE A 58 1.82 1.78 -14.15
N ILE A 59 1.39 2.37 -13.05
CA ILE A 59 0.36 3.43 -13.06
C ILE A 59 0.96 4.79 -13.41
N GLY A 60 2.15 5.11 -12.89
CA GLY A 60 2.82 6.39 -13.11
C GLY A 60 3.68 6.43 -14.36
N GLY A 61 4.03 5.27 -14.93
CA GLY A 61 5.04 5.15 -15.98
C GLY A 61 6.46 5.30 -15.46
N SER A 62 6.62 5.79 -14.22
CA SER A 62 7.86 5.85 -13.45
C SER A 62 7.57 6.05 -11.97
N GLU A 63 8.52 5.69 -11.11
CA GLU A 63 8.45 5.97 -9.67
C GLU A 63 8.21 7.47 -9.40
N GLN A 64 8.98 8.34 -10.03
CA GLN A 64 8.88 9.79 -9.82
C GLN A 64 7.50 10.34 -10.17
N ASN A 65 6.96 9.98 -11.34
CA ASN A 65 5.62 10.42 -11.73
C ASN A 65 4.55 9.94 -10.76
N PHE A 66 4.68 8.71 -10.23
CA PHE A 66 3.76 8.20 -9.25
C PHE A 66 3.86 8.95 -7.91
N VAL A 67 5.06 9.27 -7.47
CA VAL A 67 5.30 10.12 -6.28
C VAL A 67 4.69 11.50 -6.46
N ASP A 68 4.82 12.11 -7.65
CA ASP A 68 4.18 13.38 -7.97
C ASP A 68 2.65 13.28 -7.88
N MET A 69 2.06 12.17 -8.37
CA MET A 69 0.63 11.88 -8.21
C MET A 69 0.23 11.71 -6.73
N MET A 70 1.05 11.04 -5.91
CA MET A 70 0.82 10.91 -4.47
C MET A 70 0.81 12.27 -3.78
N ASN A 71 1.77 13.13 -4.07
CA ASN A 71 1.86 14.48 -3.50
C ASN A 71 0.71 15.38 -3.96
N ALA A 72 0.32 15.30 -5.24
CA ALA A 72 -0.85 16.01 -5.76
C ALA A 72 -2.14 15.57 -5.04
N LYS A 73 -2.32 14.24 -4.80
CA LYS A 73 -3.46 13.70 -4.04
C LYS A 73 -3.41 14.17 -2.59
N ALA A 74 -2.27 14.12 -1.93
CA ALA A 74 -2.11 14.61 -0.55
C ALA A 74 -2.52 16.09 -0.44
N SER A 75 -2.06 16.93 -1.37
CA SER A 75 -2.44 18.34 -1.43
C SER A 75 -3.95 18.52 -1.61
N SER A 76 -4.57 17.75 -2.52
CA SER A 76 -6.02 17.82 -2.76
C SER A 76 -6.87 17.41 -1.56
N LEU A 77 -6.32 16.56 -0.66
CA LEU A 77 -6.95 16.12 0.57
C LEU A 77 -6.67 17.06 1.76
N GLY A 78 -5.90 18.14 1.56
CA GLY A 78 -5.53 19.06 2.63
C GLY A 78 -4.47 18.52 3.59
N MET A 79 -3.66 17.54 3.17
CA MET A 79 -2.56 16.96 3.95
C MET A 79 -1.33 17.90 3.93
N SER A 80 -1.45 19.05 4.61
CA SER A 80 -0.48 20.15 4.52
C SER A 80 0.88 19.85 5.18
N ASN A 81 0.98 18.78 5.96
CA ASN A 81 2.20 18.34 6.64
C ASN A 81 2.66 16.96 6.15
N THR A 82 2.47 16.70 4.86
CA THR A 82 2.87 15.44 4.23
C THR A 82 3.67 15.71 2.96
N HIS A 83 4.76 14.99 2.82
CA HIS A 83 5.56 14.95 1.60
C HIS A 83 6.05 13.54 1.35
N PHE A 84 5.69 12.97 0.23
CA PHE A 84 6.14 11.67 -0.24
C PHE A 84 7.35 11.81 -1.15
N VAL A 85 8.33 10.90 -0.99
CA VAL A 85 9.55 10.82 -1.80
C VAL A 85 9.67 9.46 -2.50
N ASN A 86 8.98 8.45 -1.97
CA ASN A 86 8.88 7.12 -2.57
C ASN A 86 7.50 6.51 -2.33
N PRO A 87 7.10 5.48 -3.11
CA PRO A 87 5.76 4.90 -3.03
C PRO A 87 5.58 3.90 -1.88
N ASN A 88 6.67 3.43 -1.25
CA ASN A 88 6.66 2.32 -0.31
C ASN A 88 6.87 2.74 1.16
N GLY A 89 7.19 4.01 1.43
CA GLY A 89 7.37 4.52 2.79
C GLY A 89 8.72 4.20 3.43
N LEU A 90 9.70 3.74 2.65
CA LEU A 90 11.06 3.58 3.15
C LEU A 90 11.67 4.95 3.54
N PRO A 91 12.52 5.00 4.58
CA PRO A 91 13.12 6.25 5.00
C PRO A 91 13.86 6.96 3.86
N ALA A 92 13.51 8.21 3.63
CA ALA A 92 14.19 9.09 2.69
C ALA A 92 14.32 10.50 3.30
N LYS A 93 15.25 11.29 2.76
CA LYS A 93 15.35 12.70 3.12
C LYS A 93 14.07 13.39 2.67
N ASP A 94 13.54 14.27 3.50
CA ASP A 94 12.34 15.07 3.24
C ASP A 94 11.03 14.27 3.09
N GLN A 95 11.01 12.95 3.46
CA GLN A 95 9.79 12.15 3.56
C GLN A 95 9.21 12.28 4.97
N TYR A 96 8.00 12.80 5.07
CA TYR A 96 7.30 12.99 6.33
C TYR A 96 5.78 12.99 6.16
N THR A 97 5.10 12.74 7.26
CA THR A 97 3.64 12.88 7.39
C THR A 97 3.29 13.11 8.86
N THR A 98 2.01 13.29 9.13
CA THR A 98 1.46 13.38 10.50
C THR A 98 0.31 12.39 10.68
N ALA A 99 -0.01 12.04 11.93
CA ALA A 99 -1.18 11.20 12.23
C ALA A 99 -2.48 11.84 11.73
N ARG A 100 -2.59 13.19 11.80
CA ARG A 100 -3.73 13.93 11.27
C ARG A 100 -3.88 13.77 9.76
N ASP A 101 -2.80 13.94 9.01
CA ASP A 101 -2.82 13.84 7.55
C ASP A 101 -3.12 12.39 7.10
N MET A 102 -2.54 11.40 7.78
CA MET A 102 -2.85 10.01 7.52
C MET A 102 -4.31 9.65 7.83
N MET A 103 -4.92 10.27 8.83
CA MET A 103 -6.37 10.14 9.10
C MET A 103 -7.20 10.75 7.96
N LEU A 104 -6.80 11.90 7.40
CA LEU A 104 -7.48 12.50 6.23
C LEU A 104 -7.42 11.57 5.02
N LEU A 105 -6.24 10.98 4.76
CA LEU A 105 -6.05 10.00 3.69
C LEU A 105 -6.93 8.76 3.89
N ALA A 106 -6.87 8.15 5.09
CA ALA A 106 -7.64 6.95 5.41
C ALA A 106 -9.15 7.18 5.28
N ARG A 107 -9.64 8.33 5.80
CA ARG A 107 -11.05 8.70 5.67
C ARG A 107 -11.48 8.86 4.21
N ALA A 108 -10.69 9.55 3.39
CA ALA A 108 -10.98 9.74 1.97
C ALA A 108 -10.96 8.40 1.22
N TYR A 109 -10.00 7.55 1.54
CA TYR A 109 -9.87 6.23 0.95
C TYR A 109 -11.09 5.35 1.24
N LEU A 110 -11.48 5.23 2.51
CA LEU A 110 -12.64 4.42 2.91
C LEU A 110 -13.96 4.97 2.38
N HIS A 111 -14.10 6.30 2.31
CA HIS A 111 -15.31 6.91 1.74
C HIS A 111 -15.48 6.61 0.24
N SER A 112 -14.39 6.54 -0.50
CA SER A 112 -14.42 6.35 -1.96
C SER A 112 -14.25 4.89 -2.39
N HIS A 113 -13.64 4.05 -1.55
CA HIS A 113 -13.17 2.71 -1.91
C HIS A 113 -13.36 1.73 -0.74
N LEU A 114 -14.56 1.70 -0.15
CA LEU A 114 -14.86 0.80 0.98
C LEU A 114 -14.67 -0.67 0.61
N GLU A 115 -14.93 -1.03 -0.64
CA GLU A 115 -14.72 -2.37 -1.21
C GLU A 115 -13.28 -2.86 -1.08
N MET A 116 -12.32 -1.95 -0.97
CA MET A 116 -10.90 -2.30 -0.83
C MET A 116 -10.54 -2.86 0.56
N LEU A 117 -11.44 -2.78 1.54
CA LEU A 117 -11.24 -3.41 2.85
C LEU A 117 -11.02 -4.92 2.73
N VAL A 118 -11.54 -5.58 1.70
CA VAL A 118 -11.29 -7.01 1.45
C VAL A 118 -9.80 -7.34 1.39
N TYR A 119 -8.98 -6.44 0.82
CA TYR A 119 -7.52 -6.63 0.75
C TYR A 119 -6.86 -6.42 2.11
N HIS A 120 -7.31 -5.45 2.88
CA HIS A 120 -6.77 -5.12 4.19
C HIS A 120 -7.15 -6.14 5.26
N ASN A 121 -8.32 -6.77 5.12
CA ASN A 121 -8.82 -7.83 6.02
C ASN A 121 -8.31 -9.23 5.63
N THR A 122 -7.59 -9.36 4.53
CA THR A 122 -7.01 -10.66 4.12
C THR A 122 -5.90 -11.07 5.08
N HIS A 123 -6.02 -12.27 5.68
CA HIS A 123 -5.12 -12.74 6.74
C HIS A 123 -3.77 -13.21 6.23
N TYR A 124 -3.70 -13.80 5.04
CA TYR A 124 -2.46 -14.29 4.46
C TYR A 124 -2.46 -14.19 2.93
N LEU A 125 -1.28 -14.14 2.37
CA LEU A 125 -1.02 -14.17 0.94
C LEU A 125 -0.03 -15.29 0.63
N ARG A 126 -0.31 -16.05 -0.44
CA ARG A 126 0.67 -16.94 -1.05
C ARG A 126 1.05 -16.41 -2.42
N HIS A 127 2.35 -16.16 -2.62
CA HIS A 127 2.91 -15.85 -3.94
C HIS A 127 4.06 -16.82 -4.23
N GLY A 128 3.93 -17.63 -5.27
CA GLY A 128 4.85 -18.74 -5.52
C GLY A 128 4.96 -19.68 -4.31
N GLN A 129 6.16 -19.83 -3.78
CA GLN A 129 6.42 -20.61 -2.57
C GLN A 129 6.39 -19.78 -1.27
N THR A 130 6.26 -18.46 -1.38
CA THR A 130 6.24 -17.55 -0.24
C THR A 130 4.83 -17.49 0.35
N LEU A 131 4.70 -17.76 1.65
CA LEU A 131 3.49 -17.54 2.43
C LEU A 131 3.76 -16.42 3.43
N THR A 132 2.97 -15.37 3.38
CA THR A 132 3.11 -14.22 4.28
C THR A 132 1.79 -13.96 5.00
N TRP A 133 1.87 -13.73 6.31
CA TRP A 133 0.73 -13.32 7.13
C TRP A 133 0.59 -11.81 7.18
N ASN A 134 -0.66 -11.36 7.28
CA ASN A 134 -0.94 -9.94 7.47
C ASN A 134 -0.29 -9.45 8.78
N LYS A 135 0.37 -8.31 8.69
CA LYS A 135 1.13 -7.73 9.81
C LYS A 135 0.26 -6.92 10.77
N ASN A 136 -1.04 -6.78 10.49
CA ASN A 136 -1.97 -6.09 11.37
C ASN A 136 -2.33 -7.00 12.56
N PRO A 137 -1.87 -6.68 13.79
CA PRO A 137 -2.10 -7.52 14.96
C PRO A 137 -3.54 -7.48 15.48
N LEU A 138 -4.38 -6.60 14.96
CA LEU A 138 -5.78 -6.47 15.37
C LEU A 138 -6.68 -7.45 14.62
N LEU A 139 -6.30 -7.89 13.42
CA LEU A 139 -7.10 -8.84 12.65
C LEU A 139 -7.24 -10.16 13.40
N GLY A 140 -8.49 -10.55 13.64
CA GLY A 140 -8.82 -11.75 14.41
C GLY A 140 -8.62 -11.64 15.94
N ASN A 141 -8.06 -10.54 16.45
CA ASN A 141 -7.78 -10.32 17.87
C ASN A 141 -8.59 -9.17 18.48
N PHE A 142 -9.14 -8.30 17.66
CA PHE A 142 -9.97 -7.18 18.10
C PHE A 142 -11.30 -7.24 17.34
N GLU A 143 -12.40 -7.24 18.07
CA GLU A 143 -13.74 -7.38 17.50
C GLU A 143 -14.04 -6.32 16.46
N GLY A 144 -14.47 -6.76 15.28
CA GLY A 144 -14.79 -5.89 14.14
C GLY A 144 -13.57 -5.35 13.37
N ALA A 145 -12.33 -5.62 13.80
CA ALA A 145 -11.15 -5.11 13.08
C ALA A 145 -11.10 -5.66 11.64
N ASP A 146 -11.03 -4.75 10.66
CA ASP A 146 -11.07 -5.04 9.23
C ASP A 146 -9.96 -4.35 8.40
N GLY A 147 -9.11 -3.57 9.06
CA GLY A 147 -8.00 -2.86 8.41
C GLY A 147 -7.17 -2.04 9.38
N LEU A 148 -6.37 -1.10 8.92
CA LEU A 148 -6.10 -0.75 7.52
C LEU A 148 -4.66 -1.08 7.14
N LYS A 149 -3.67 -0.43 7.80
CA LYS A 149 -2.26 -0.57 7.44
C LYS A 149 -1.33 -0.38 8.63
N THR A 150 -0.33 -1.24 8.71
CA THR A 150 0.81 -1.12 9.65
C THR A 150 2.04 -0.57 8.94
N GLY A 151 2.94 0.05 9.70
CA GLY A 151 4.24 0.48 9.23
C GLY A 151 5.28 0.45 10.36
N TRP A 152 6.51 0.09 10.01
CA TRP A 152 7.62 0.13 10.93
C TRP A 152 8.91 0.50 10.20
N VAL A 153 9.61 1.47 10.71
CA VAL A 153 11.01 1.79 10.36
C VAL A 153 11.74 2.26 11.61
N ASN A 154 13.05 2.08 11.67
CA ASN A 154 13.85 2.47 12.84
C ASN A 154 13.63 3.91 13.30
N LYS A 155 13.40 4.83 12.35
CA LYS A 155 13.26 6.27 12.63
C LYS A 155 11.91 6.63 13.26
N SER A 156 10.82 5.98 12.84
CA SER A 156 9.45 6.32 13.30
C SER A 156 8.85 5.31 14.28
N GLY A 157 9.48 4.14 14.47
CA GLY A 157 8.92 3.08 15.29
C GLY A 157 7.69 2.41 14.65
N TYR A 158 6.85 1.82 15.50
CA TYR A 158 5.61 1.16 15.08
C TYR A 158 4.49 2.17 14.87
N ASN A 159 3.80 2.04 13.74
CA ASN A 159 2.66 2.86 13.38
C ASN A 159 1.54 1.97 12.86
N ILE A 160 0.30 2.34 13.13
CA ILE A 160 -0.89 1.66 12.61
C ILE A 160 -1.98 2.68 12.30
N ILE A 161 -2.66 2.48 11.19
CA ILE A 161 -4.00 3.00 10.95
C ILE A 161 -4.92 1.79 11.11
N ALA A 162 -5.81 1.83 12.09
CA ALA A 162 -6.74 0.75 12.37
C ALA A 162 -8.17 1.17 12.02
N THR A 163 -8.94 0.21 11.51
CA THR A 163 -10.38 0.33 11.28
C THR A 163 -11.09 -0.86 11.88
N ALA A 164 -12.31 -0.64 12.33
CA ALA A 164 -13.19 -1.66 12.85
C ALA A 164 -14.64 -1.25 12.63
N GLU A 165 -15.49 -2.21 12.26
CA GLU A 165 -16.92 -2.03 12.12
C GLU A 165 -17.65 -2.89 13.18
N ARG A 166 -18.68 -2.31 13.84
CA ARG A 166 -19.55 -2.97 14.79
C ARG A 166 -20.94 -2.39 14.66
N ASP A 167 -21.94 -3.26 14.58
CA ASP A 167 -23.36 -2.89 14.54
C ASP A 167 -23.77 -1.95 13.38
N GLY A 168 -22.96 -1.92 12.30
CA GLY A 168 -23.17 -1.14 11.08
C GLY A 168 -22.55 0.24 11.15
#